data_c9e7089e7df324f8984771c3579fa973
#
_entry.id   c9e7089e7df324f8984771c3579fa973
#
_cell.length_a   1.000
_cell.length_b   1.000
_cell.length_c   1.000
_cell.angle_alpha   90.00
_cell.angle_beta   90.00
_cell.angle_gamma   90.00
#
_symmetry.space_group_name_H-M   'P 1'
#
loop_
_entity.id
_entity.type
_entity.pdbx_description
1 polymer ?
#
loop_
_entity_poly.entity_id
_entity_poly.type
_entity_poly.pdbx_seq_one_letter_code
_entity_poly.pdbx_strand_id
1 'polypeptide(L)'
;MNIFYDKNSKEYILGSTKYTKEQFVAYIESDMLQSALSTNAGSFNVDSDDLIEDIDYDKAPRKEAGENILLYGVPGSGKSWTIEHEYCKPGTNVERLVFHPDYTYTDFIGQILPNVSDDGQVSYMFTSGPFTNILADAYVNPQKEYILIIEEINRGNAPAIFGEMFQLLDRKTEIRDVDDDGYPIGTSEYGITNANIARIVYGDEKHKVRIPSNLSIIGTMNTSDQNVFTLDTAFQRRWDMRLIENDFSNVDPTLADAEILDTTVTWRNFCVEINKIVVGNSARMTSAEDKRLGAYFVHLHDLKFNDAMGDLKVYDALRKKESKGTLTDDEKTQISIIRDAIRQNRKFPEKVIKYLWDDAFKFNREVIFEVTEYQSLEQVIRAFMYAQGLDRFKVFKDNVKDAFTGEGEE
;
A
#
# COMPACT_ATOMS: atom_id res chain seq x y z
N MET A 1 -21.71 15.37 0.77
CA MET A 1 -22.69 15.55 1.86
C MET A 1 -23.63 14.36 1.74
N ASN A 2 -23.67 13.47 2.74
CA ASN A 2 -24.43 12.22 2.64
C ASN A 2 -25.84 12.43 3.19
N ILE A 3 -26.82 12.04 2.40
CA ILE A 3 -28.24 12.12 2.74
C ILE A 3 -28.71 10.69 2.95
N PHE A 4 -29.32 10.40 4.10
CA PHE A 4 -29.89 9.10 4.42
C PHE A 4 -31.40 9.24 4.61
N TYR A 5 -32.17 8.24 4.14
CA TYR A 5 -33.60 8.17 4.40
C TYR A 5 -33.88 7.00 5.36
N ASP A 6 -34.42 7.31 6.54
CA ASP A 6 -34.86 6.30 7.51
C ASP A 6 -36.31 5.89 7.20
N LYS A 7 -36.47 4.70 6.60
CA LYS A 7 -37.81 4.16 6.24
C LYS A 7 -38.73 3.94 7.45
N ASN A 8 -38.17 3.74 8.65
CA ASN A 8 -38.97 3.48 9.86
C ASN A 8 -39.52 4.77 10.46
N SER A 9 -38.72 5.82 10.54
CA SER A 9 -39.17 7.14 11.00
C SER A 9 -39.73 7.99 9.88
N LYS A 10 -39.57 7.62 8.61
CA LYS A 10 -39.87 8.39 7.40
C LYS A 10 -39.18 9.75 7.39
N GLU A 11 -37.98 9.83 7.90
CA GLU A 11 -37.18 11.04 8.01
C GLU A 11 -35.93 10.96 7.11
N TYR A 12 -35.54 12.13 6.57
CA TYR A 12 -34.26 12.30 5.89
C TYR A 12 -33.20 12.74 6.89
N ILE A 13 -32.02 12.13 6.83
CA ILE A 13 -30.91 12.42 7.74
C ILE A 13 -29.79 13.06 6.92
N LEU A 14 -29.37 14.26 7.31
CA LEU A 14 -28.28 15.00 6.70
C LEU A 14 -27.23 15.31 7.78
N GLY A 15 -26.12 14.59 7.76
CA GLY A 15 -25.17 14.62 8.87
C GLY A 15 -25.80 14.11 10.16
N SER A 16 -25.93 14.95 11.18
CA SER A 16 -26.59 14.64 12.45
C SER A 16 -28.03 15.14 12.54
N THR A 17 -28.55 15.79 11.51
CA THR A 17 -29.88 16.46 11.53
C THR A 17 -30.92 15.62 10.79
N LYS A 18 -32.08 15.45 11.43
CA LYS A 18 -33.24 14.75 10.87
C LYS A 18 -34.23 15.73 10.34
N TYR A 19 -34.82 15.45 9.18
CA TYR A 19 -35.78 16.26 8.48
C TYR A 19 -37.02 15.42 8.13
N THR A 20 -38.23 15.95 8.30
CA THR A 20 -39.40 15.39 7.63
C THR A 20 -39.28 15.61 6.10
N LYS A 21 -40.15 14.97 5.31
CA LYS A 21 -40.16 15.16 3.86
C LYS A 21 -40.27 16.62 3.48
N GLU A 22 -41.22 17.34 4.09
CA GLU A 22 -41.49 18.75 3.82
C GLU A 22 -40.33 19.65 4.22
N GLN A 23 -39.70 19.37 5.36
CA GLN A 23 -38.52 20.09 5.83
C GLN A 23 -37.30 19.84 4.93
N PHE A 24 -37.16 18.61 4.42
CA PHE A 24 -36.03 18.24 3.54
C PHE A 24 -36.18 18.87 2.16
N VAL A 25 -37.42 18.90 1.59
CA VAL A 25 -37.71 19.60 0.32
C VAL A 25 -37.45 21.09 0.47
N ALA A 26 -37.94 21.73 1.55
CA ALA A 26 -37.67 23.14 1.83
C ALA A 26 -36.16 23.43 2.01
N TYR A 27 -35.39 22.50 2.56
CA TYR A 27 -33.92 22.62 2.69
C TYR A 27 -33.22 22.53 1.34
N ILE A 28 -33.67 21.61 0.45
CA ILE A 28 -33.12 21.47 -0.92
C ILE A 28 -33.44 22.71 -1.76
N GLU A 29 -34.62 23.29 -1.60
CA GLU A 29 -35.06 24.50 -2.31
C GLU A 29 -34.41 25.78 -1.73
N SER A 30 -33.75 25.71 -0.58
CA SER A 30 -33.10 26.86 0.03
C SER A 30 -31.86 27.29 -0.74
N ASP A 31 -31.61 28.60 -0.87
CA ASP A 31 -30.47 29.23 -1.55
C ASP A 31 -29.08 28.69 -1.06
N MET A 32 -29.01 28.09 0.13
CA MET A 32 -27.78 27.52 0.67
C MET A 32 -27.34 26.24 -0.06
N LEU A 33 -28.29 25.43 -0.54
CA LEU A 33 -27.91 24.23 -1.32
C LEU A 33 -27.63 24.57 -2.78
N GLN A 34 -28.35 25.55 -3.35
CA GLN A 34 -28.09 26.06 -4.71
C GLN A 34 -26.68 26.68 -4.82
N SER A 35 -26.22 27.36 -3.79
CA SER A 35 -24.85 27.90 -3.77
C SER A 35 -23.76 26.84 -3.63
N ALA A 36 -24.05 25.72 -2.97
CA ALA A 36 -23.12 24.60 -2.85
C ALA A 36 -23.06 23.69 -4.10
N LEU A 37 -24.17 23.66 -4.88
CA LEU A 37 -24.28 22.89 -6.13
C LEU A 37 -23.84 23.68 -7.37
N SER A 38 -23.83 25.00 -7.30
CA SER A 38 -23.48 25.90 -8.44
C SER A 38 -21.98 25.88 -8.81
N THR A 39 -21.15 25.21 -8.06
CA THR A 39 -19.72 24.98 -8.41
C THR A 39 -19.50 23.79 -9.35
N ASN A 40 -20.56 23.01 -9.67
CA ASN A 40 -20.46 21.94 -10.69
C ASN A 40 -21.75 21.88 -11.51
N ALA A 41 -21.72 22.48 -12.70
CA ALA A 41 -22.77 22.71 -13.62
C ALA A 41 -23.66 21.50 -13.98
N GLY A 42 -24.95 21.64 -13.76
CA GLY A 42 -26.00 20.83 -14.33
C GLY A 42 -27.32 21.27 -13.70
N SER A 43 -28.11 22.06 -14.43
CA SER A 43 -29.46 22.42 -14.00
C SER A 43 -30.34 21.17 -13.94
N PHE A 44 -30.67 20.71 -12.74
CA PHE A 44 -31.74 19.75 -12.53
C PHE A 44 -33.01 20.51 -12.16
N ASN A 45 -33.98 20.49 -13.06
CA ASN A 45 -35.36 20.69 -12.68
C ASN A 45 -35.88 19.40 -12.09
N VAL A 46 -36.09 19.36 -10.80
CA VAL A 46 -36.66 18.21 -10.11
C VAL A 46 -38.11 18.51 -9.85
N ASP A 47 -39.02 17.88 -10.59
CA ASP A 47 -40.44 17.85 -10.21
C ASP A 47 -40.58 17.06 -8.91
N SER A 48 -41.22 17.68 -7.91
CA SER A 48 -41.28 17.15 -6.54
C SER A 48 -42.03 15.82 -6.39
N ASP A 49 -42.77 15.39 -7.39
CA ASP A 49 -43.56 14.16 -7.38
C ASP A 49 -42.77 12.94 -7.95
N ASP A 50 -41.73 13.17 -8.75
CA ASP A 50 -40.90 12.11 -9.34
C ASP A 50 -39.79 11.61 -8.40
N LEU A 51 -39.59 12.22 -7.23
CA LEU A 51 -38.51 11.90 -6.29
C LEU A 51 -38.78 10.68 -5.39
N ILE A 52 -39.94 10.00 -5.54
CA ILE A 52 -40.36 8.96 -4.59
C ILE A 52 -40.94 7.73 -5.30
N GLU A 53 -40.43 7.36 -6.42
CA GLU A 53 -40.43 5.94 -6.79
C GLU A 53 -39.26 5.28 -6.11
N ASP A 54 -39.50 4.12 -5.51
CA ASP A 54 -38.50 3.27 -4.85
C ASP A 54 -37.31 3.05 -5.79
N ILE A 55 -36.36 3.96 -5.77
CA ILE A 55 -35.06 3.70 -6.41
C ILE A 55 -34.45 2.55 -5.63
N ASP A 56 -34.52 1.37 -6.22
CA ASP A 56 -33.74 0.23 -5.74
C ASP A 56 -32.25 0.55 -5.98
N TYR A 57 -31.64 1.23 -4.98
CA TYR A 57 -30.26 1.66 -5.05
C TYR A 57 -29.30 0.50 -5.32
N ASP A 58 -29.71 -0.74 -5.04
CA ASP A 58 -28.94 -1.94 -5.29
C ASP A 58 -28.80 -2.26 -6.78
N LYS A 59 -29.88 -2.03 -7.52
CA LYS A 59 -30.00 -2.32 -8.96
C LYS A 59 -29.85 -1.08 -9.83
N ALA A 60 -29.61 0.09 -9.21
CA ALA A 60 -29.35 1.31 -9.95
C ALA A 60 -28.18 1.10 -10.94
N PRO A 61 -28.24 1.67 -12.15
CA PRO A 61 -27.13 1.62 -13.09
C PRO A 61 -25.86 2.16 -12.43
N ARG A 62 -24.86 1.32 -12.30
CA ARG A 62 -23.58 1.64 -11.66
C ARG A 62 -22.46 1.59 -12.69
N LYS A 63 -21.37 2.28 -12.39
CA LYS A 63 -20.16 2.11 -13.15
C LYS A 63 -19.70 0.65 -12.98
N GLU A 64 -19.59 -0.07 -14.08
CA GLU A 64 -19.13 -1.45 -14.09
C GLU A 64 -17.60 -1.44 -14.05
N ALA A 65 -17.00 -1.98 -12.99
CA ALA A 65 -15.56 -2.17 -12.89
C ALA A 65 -15.16 -3.05 -11.69
N GLY A 66 -16.12 -3.49 -10.88
CA GLY A 66 -15.88 -4.15 -9.60
C GLY A 66 -15.06 -5.45 -9.69
N GLU A 67 -13.77 -5.34 -9.45
CA GLU A 67 -12.79 -6.42 -9.52
C GLU A 67 -12.09 -6.60 -8.16
N ASN A 68 -11.62 -7.81 -7.90
CA ASN A 68 -10.71 -8.08 -6.79
C ASN A 68 -9.36 -8.50 -7.38
N ILE A 69 -8.36 -7.65 -7.25
CA ILE A 69 -7.03 -7.85 -7.84
C ILE A 69 -5.99 -8.01 -6.74
N LEU A 70 -5.14 -9.02 -6.83
CA LEU A 70 -4.04 -9.21 -5.89
C LEU A 70 -2.69 -9.16 -6.62
N LEU A 71 -1.99 -8.03 -6.45
CA LEU A 71 -0.66 -7.84 -6.98
C LEU A 71 0.36 -8.52 -6.06
N TYR A 72 1.15 -9.40 -6.61
CA TYR A 72 2.19 -10.09 -5.83
C TYR A 72 3.55 -10.02 -6.54
N GLY A 73 4.61 -10.17 -5.77
CA GLY A 73 5.99 -10.12 -6.26
C GLY A 73 6.97 -9.75 -5.17
N VAL A 74 8.24 -9.68 -5.53
CA VAL A 74 9.32 -9.39 -4.60
C VAL A 74 9.22 -7.98 -3.99
N PRO A 75 9.81 -7.73 -2.81
CA PRO A 75 9.87 -6.39 -2.24
C PRO A 75 10.54 -5.40 -3.20
N GLY A 76 9.90 -4.25 -3.44
CA GLY A 76 10.42 -3.24 -4.35
C GLY A 76 10.26 -3.55 -5.84
N SER A 77 9.41 -4.51 -6.24
CA SER A 77 9.08 -4.75 -7.67
C SER A 77 8.22 -3.66 -8.30
N GLY A 78 7.65 -2.73 -7.52
CA GLY A 78 6.82 -1.66 -8.05
C GLY A 78 5.31 -1.85 -7.87
N LYS A 79 4.86 -2.79 -7.03
CA LYS A 79 3.43 -3.05 -6.79
C LYS A 79 2.61 -1.80 -6.49
N SER A 80 3.05 -0.99 -5.51
CA SER A 80 2.34 0.25 -5.14
C SER A 80 2.38 1.30 -6.26
N TRP A 81 3.49 1.37 -7.01
CA TRP A 81 3.60 2.22 -8.18
C TRP A 81 2.58 1.82 -9.27
N THR A 82 2.46 0.53 -9.54
CA THR A 82 1.48 -0.03 -10.49
C THR A 82 0.05 0.34 -10.09
N ILE A 83 -0.29 0.23 -8.79
CA ILE A 83 -1.62 0.62 -8.31
C ILE A 83 -1.88 2.11 -8.61
N GLU A 84 -0.94 2.98 -8.27
CA GLU A 84 -1.10 4.43 -8.47
C GLU A 84 -1.27 4.82 -9.94
N HIS A 85 -0.54 4.18 -10.85
CA HIS A 85 -0.49 4.60 -12.26
C HIS A 85 -1.48 3.87 -13.16
N GLU A 86 -1.83 2.64 -12.85
CA GLU A 86 -2.73 1.86 -13.70
C GLU A 86 -4.18 1.86 -13.20
N TYR A 87 -4.39 1.86 -11.87
CA TYR A 87 -5.72 1.74 -11.28
C TYR A 87 -6.26 3.05 -10.73
N CYS A 88 -5.43 3.87 -10.08
CA CYS A 88 -5.87 5.13 -9.49
C CYS A 88 -5.96 6.24 -10.55
N LYS A 89 -7.05 6.27 -11.31
CA LYS A 89 -7.29 7.31 -12.33
C LYS A 89 -7.78 8.60 -11.68
N PRO A 90 -7.60 9.77 -12.34
CA PRO A 90 -8.20 11.01 -11.88
C PRO A 90 -9.71 10.89 -11.68
N GLY A 91 -10.19 11.22 -10.47
CA GLY A 91 -11.61 11.12 -10.11
C GLY A 91 -12.03 9.81 -9.45
N THR A 92 -11.12 8.83 -9.32
CA THR A 92 -11.35 7.61 -8.52
C THR A 92 -11.24 7.93 -7.03
N ASN A 93 -12.18 7.45 -6.24
CA ASN A 93 -12.15 7.58 -4.78
C ASN A 93 -11.40 6.39 -4.19
N VAL A 94 -10.32 6.68 -3.47
CA VAL A 94 -9.41 5.65 -2.96
C VAL A 94 -9.40 5.68 -1.44
N GLU A 95 -9.65 4.53 -0.82
CA GLU A 95 -9.33 4.24 0.58
C GLU A 95 -8.15 3.29 0.63
N ARG A 96 -7.14 3.62 1.44
CA ARG A 96 -5.91 2.82 1.55
C ARG A 96 -5.64 2.43 2.98
N LEU A 97 -5.36 1.16 3.20
CA LEU A 97 -5.01 0.60 4.49
C LEU A 97 -3.92 -0.46 4.36
N VAL A 98 -3.30 -0.81 5.47
CA VAL A 98 -2.23 -1.81 5.55
C VAL A 98 -2.64 -2.86 6.57
N PHE A 99 -2.59 -4.14 6.20
CA PHE A 99 -2.77 -5.20 7.18
C PHE A 99 -1.49 -5.41 7.98
N HIS A 100 -1.64 -5.69 9.27
CA HIS A 100 -0.58 -6.05 10.19
C HIS A 100 -1.04 -7.19 11.10
N PRO A 101 -0.15 -7.88 11.84
CA PRO A 101 -0.52 -9.09 12.59
C PRO A 101 -1.67 -8.91 13.59
N ASP A 102 -1.80 -7.72 14.17
CA ASP A 102 -2.84 -7.39 15.16
C ASP A 102 -4.09 -6.74 14.53
N TYR A 103 -4.15 -6.61 13.18
CA TYR A 103 -5.32 -6.06 12.50
C TYR A 103 -6.48 -7.06 12.56
N THR A 104 -7.65 -6.60 12.95
CA THR A 104 -8.80 -7.46 13.23
C THR A 104 -10.02 -7.16 12.36
N TYR A 105 -11.01 -8.06 12.39
CA TYR A 105 -12.31 -7.84 11.79
C TYR A 105 -12.96 -6.52 12.26
N THR A 106 -12.84 -6.20 13.55
CA THR A 106 -13.43 -4.97 14.12
C THR A 106 -12.75 -3.71 13.64
N ASP A 107 -11.46 -3.74 13.32
CA ASP A 107 -10.75 -2.62 12.73
C ASP A 107 -11.17 -2.41 11.26
N PHE A 108 -11.45 -3.49 10.55
CA PHE A 108 -11.81 -3.48 9.14
C PHE A 108 -13.28 -3.13 8.90
N ILE A 109 -14.18 -3.79 9.60
CA ILE A 109 -15.63 -3.69 9.41
C ILE A 109 -16.23 -2.63 10.31
N GLY A 110 -15.81 -2.63 11.58
CA GLY A 110 -16.33 -1.75 12.62
C GLY A 110 -16.68 -2.49 13.90
N GLN A 111 -16.94 -1.75 14.94
CA GLN A 111 -17.17 -2.26 16.28
C GLN A 111 -18.24 -1.48 17.03
N ILE A 112 -18.87 -2.12 18.00
CA ILE A 112 -19.81 -1.45 18.90
C ILE A 112 -19.02 -0.81 20.04
N LEU A 113 -19.07 0.53 20.14
CA LEU A 113 -18.39 1.29 21.17
C LEU A 113 -19.41 1.98 22.11
N PRO A 114 -19.05 2.14 23.40
CA PRO A 114 -19.83 2.95 24.32
C PRO A 114 -19.76 4.43 23.88
N ASN A 115 -20.90 5.08 23.84
CA ASN A 115 -21.02 6.51 23.65
C ASN A 115 -21.66 7.12 24.91
N VAL A 116 -21.01 8.10 25.49
CA VAL A 116 -21.48 8.80 26.69
C VAL A 116 -22.05 10.15 26.24
N SER A 117 -23.36 10.36 26.44
CA SER A 117 -24.02 11.62 26.16
C SER A 117 -23.67 12.68 27.22
N ASP A 118 -23.95 13.96 26.91
CA ASP A 118 -23.63 15.09 27.81
C ASP A 118 -24.32 14.99 29.19
N ASP A 119 -25.42 14.27 29.28
CA ASP A 119 -26.17 13.97 30.51
C ASP A 119 -25.65 12.73 31.28
N GLY A 120 -24.53 12.13 30.81
CA GLY A 120 -23.87 10.99 31.42
C GLY A 120 -24.52 9.63 31.15
N GLN A 121 -25.51 9.55 30.24
CA GLN A 121 -26.07 8.27 29.84
C GLN A 121 -25.14 7.54 28.88
N VAL A 122 -24.95 6.22 29.12
CA VAL A 122 -24.16 5.34 28.26
C VAL A 122 -25.06 4.64 27.27
N SER A 123 -24.80 4.86 26.00
CA SER A 123 -25.39 4.10 24.88
C SER A 123 -24.30 3.34 24.14
N TYR A 124 -24.69 2.36 23.33
CA TYR A 124 -23.74 1.60 22.51
C TYR A 124 -24.05 1.86 21.03
N MET A 125 -23.05 2.31 20.29
CA MET A 125 -23.18 2.64 18.88
C MET A 125 -22.18 1.85 18.04
N PHE A 126 -22.63 1.38 16.87
CA PHE A 126 -21.72 0.81 15.90
C PHE A 126 -20.91 1.92 15.24
N THR A 127 -19.58 1.85 15.39
CA THR A 127 -18.61 2.72 14.70
C THR A 127 -18.07 1.94 13.51
N SER A 128 -18.35 2.43 12.31
CA SER A 128 -17.95 1.76 11.05
C SER A 128 -16.44 1.83 10.82
N GLY A 129 -15.87 0.72 10.32
CA GLY A 129 -14.50 0.65 9.85
C GLY A 129 -14.35 1.08 8.38
N PRO A 130 -13.12 1.10 7.86
CA PRO A 130 -12.82 1.59 6.51
C PRO A 130 -13.59 0.82 5.41
N PHE A 131 -13.73 -0.50 5.52
CA PHE A 131 -14.52 -1.26 4.56
C PHE A 131 -16.00 -0.83 4.53
N THR A 132 -16.63 -0.68 5.68
CA THR A 132 -18.03 -0.25 5.77
C THR A 132 -18.21 1.17 5.25
N ASN A 133 -17.25 2.05 5.51
CA ASN A 133 -17.30 3.44 5.04
C ASN A 133 -17.25 3.53 3.51
N ILE A 134 -16.24 2.90 2.89
CA ILE A 134 -16.11 2.94 1.43
C ILE A 134 -17.27 2.23 0.74
N LEU A 135 -17.81 1.16 1.36
CA LEU A 135 -18.99 0.47 0.86
C LEU A 135 -20.22 1.40 0.85
N ALA A 136 -20.46 2.14 1.92
CA ALA A 136 -21.56 3.11 2.01
C ALA A 136 -21.40 4.22 0.97
N ASP A 137 -20.18 4.76 0.83
CA ASP A 137 -19.89 5.80 -0.15
C ASP A 137 -20.11 5.33 -1.60
N ALA A 138 -19.73 4.09 -1.91
CA ALA A 138 -19.93 3.49 -3.22
C ALA A 138 -21.43 3.29 -3.55
N TYR A 139 -22.23 2.93 -2.55
CA TYR A 139 -23.68 2.80 -2.73
C TYR A 139 -24.36 4.12 -2.99
N VAL A 140 -24.01 5.17 -2.25
CA VAL A 140 -24.59 6.52 -2.39
C VAL A 140 -24.20 7.18 -3.71
N ASN A 141 -23.06 6.79 -4.30
CA ASN A 141 -22.55 7.41 -5.53
C ASN A 141 -22.33 6.37 -6.66
N PRO A 142 -23.40 5.83 -7.27
CA PRO A 142 -23.29 4.71 -8.21
C PRO A 142 -22.47 5.01 -9.47
N GLN A 143 -22.35 6.29 -9.87
CA GLN A 143 -21.60 6.71 -11.07
C GLN A 143 -20.13 7.04 -10.79
N LYS A 144 -19.68 6.97 -9.54
CA LYS A 144 -18.28 7.17 -9.16
C LYS A 144 -17.59 5.82 -8.96
N GLU A 145 -16.32 5.78 -9.28
CA GLU A 145 -15.47 4.61 -9.06
C GLU A 145 -14.80 4.69 -7.68
N TYR A 146 -14.79 3.57 -6.98
CA TYR A 146 -14.19 3.41 -5.67
C TYR A 146 -13.17 2.27 -5.69
N ILE A 147 -12.05 2.47 -5.03
CA ILE A 147 -11.02 1.46 -4.86
C ILE A 147 -10.62 1.36 -3.40
N LEU A 148 -10.75 0.17 -2.84
CA LEU A 148 -10.17 -0.18 -1.54
C LEU A 148 -8.82 -0.85 -1.77
N ILE A 149 -7.74 -0.19 -1.35
CA ILE A 149 -6.38 -0.72 -1.44
C ILE A 149 -5.99 -1.31 -0.09
N ILE A 150 -5.60 -2.59 -0.11
CA ILE A 150 -5.12 -3.32 1.07
C ILE A 150 -3.66 -3.69 0.84
N GLU A 151 -2.76 -2.91 1.41
CA GLU A 151 -1.33 -3.23 1.31
C GLU A 151 -0.95 -4.33 2.31
N GLU A 152 0.03 -5.17 1.91
CA GLU A 152 0.58 -6.25 2.74
C GLU A 152 -0.51 -7.19 3.28
N ILE A 153 -1.46 -7.60 2.42
CA ILE A 153 -2.66 -8.37 2.81
C ILE A 153 -2.32 -9.65 3.59
N ASN A 154 -1.18 -10.26 3.31
CA ASN A 154 -0.69 -11.47 3.96
C ASN A 154 0.04 -11.21 5.29
N ARG A 155 0.25 -9.97 5.72
CA ARG A 155 0.78 -9.66 7.05
C ARG A 155 -0.27 -9.79 8.15
N GLY A 156 -1.55 -9.68 7.81
CA GLY A 156 -2.67 -10.01 8.69
C GLY A 156 -3.29 -11.35 8.33
N ASN A 157 -4.08 -11.90 9.23
CA ASN A 157 -4.91 -13.07 8.93
C ASN A 157 -6.10 -12.64 8.06
N ALA A 158 -5.88 -12.44 6.75
CA ALA A 158 -6.87 -11.88 5.85
C ALA A 158 -8.23 -12.63 5.88
N PRO A 159 -8.31 -13.96 5.85
CA PRO A 159 -9.59 -14.65 5.97
C PRO A 159 -10.34 -14.29 7.27
N ALA A 160 -9.65 -14.17 8.40
CA ALA A 160 -10.27 -13.80 9.67
C ALA A 160 -10.67 -12.31 9.71
N ILE A 161 -9.87 -11.43 9.10
CA ILE A 161 -10.16 -9.99 9.00
C ILE A 161 -11.40 -9.75 8.14
N PHE A 162 -11.54 -10.47 7.02
CA PHE A 162 -12.72 -10.38 6.17
C PHE A 162 -13.95 -11.02 6.83
N GLY A 163 -13.78 -12.09 7.63
CA GLY A 163 -14.88 -12.81 8.27
C GLY A 163 -15.94 -13.23 7.24
N GLU A 164 -17.22 -12.92 7.49
CA GLU A 164 -18.32 -13.22 6.57
C GLU A 164 -18.26 -12.41 5.26
N MET A 165 -17.55 -11.26 5.23
CA MET A 165 -17.32 -10.48 4.01
C MET A 165 -16.54 -11.27 2.96
N PHE A 166 -15.83 -12.30 3.37
CA PHE A 166 -15.13 -13.22 2.49
C PHE A 166 -16.03 -13.78 1.37
N GLN A 167 -17.30 -14.06 1.67
CA GLN A 167 -18.28 -14.52 0.69
C GLN A 167 -18.61 -13.46 -0.36
N LEU A 168 -18.47 -12.18 -0.03
CA LEU A 168 -18.74 -11.07 -0.94
C LEU A 168 -17.69 -10.89 -2.03
N LEU A 169 -16.52 -11.53 -1.87
CA LEU A 169 -15.45 -11.51 -2.86
C LEU A 169 -15.76 -12.37 -4.09
N ASP A 170 -16.76 -13.25 -4.05
CA ASP A 170 -17.27 -13.91 -5.27
C ASP A 170 -18.06 -12.84 -6.07
N ARG A 171 -17.53 -12.42 -7.21
CA ARG A 171 -18.11 -11.37 -8.07
C ARG A 171 -18.90 -12.00 -9.21
N LYS A 172 -20.01 -11.36 -9.57
CA LYS A 172 -20.82 -11.72 -10.74
C LYS A 172 -20.03 -11.40 -12.02
N THR A 173 -19.79 -12.41 -12.84
CA THR A 173 -19.00 -12.29 -14.09
C THR A 173 -19.85 -12.33 -15.35
N GLU A 174 -21.10 -12.79 -15.24
CA GLU A 174 -22.04 -12.93 -16.37
C GLU A 174 -23.47 -12.62 -15.92
N ILE A 175 -24.28 -12.18 -16.87
CA ILE A 175 -25.74 -12.05 -16.69
C ILE A 175 -26.37 -13.34 -17.18
N ARG A 176 -27.13 -14.02 -16.32
CA ARG A 176 -27.84 -15.26 -16.65
C ARG A 176 -29.24 -14.95 -17.10
N ASP A 177 -29.64 -15.49 -18.24
CA ASP A 177 -30.98 -15.28 -18.81
C ASP A 177 -32.10 -15.86 -17.93
N VAL A 178 -31.78 -16.84 -17.08
CA VAL A 178 -32.72 -17.50 -16.18
C VAL A 178 -32.29 -17.24 -14.75
N ASP A 179 -33.18 -16.73 -13.91
CA ASP A 179 -32.93 -16.40 -12.50
C ASP A 179 -31.90 -15.27 -12.28
N ASP A 180 -31.77 -14.33 -13.22
CA ASP A 180 -30.99 -13.12 -13.00
C ASP A 180 -31.62 -12.26 -11.90
N ASP A 181 -30.85 -11.99 -10.85
CA ASP A 181 -31.29 -11.18 -9.71
C ASP A 181 -31.28 -9.66 -10.02
N GLY A 182 -30.88 -9.27 -11.23
CA GLY A 182 -30.85 -7.89 -11.72
C GLY A 182 -29.67 -7.06 -11.21
N TYR A 183 -28.70 -7.66 -10.52
CA TYR A 183 -27.47 -6.94 -10.12
C TYR A 183 -26.48 -6.85 -11.29
N PRO A 184 -25.78 -5.72 -11.45
CA PRO A 184 -24.77 -5.55 -12.49
C PRO A 184 -23.59 -6.54 -12.34
N ILE A 185 -22.90 -6.82 -13.45
CA ILE A 185 -21.61 -7.51 -13.46
C ILE A 185 -20.63 -6.77 -12.52
N GLY A 186 -19.80 -7.52 -11.79
CA GLY A 186 -18.87 -6.96 -10.81
C GLY A 186 -19.48 -6.76 -9.41
N THR A 187 -20.80 -6.90 -9.23
CA THR A 187 -21.44 -6.95 -7.91
C THR A 187 -21.14 -8.33 -7.25
N SER A 188 -21.16 -8.41 -5.91
CA SER A 188 -21.05 -9.69 -5.21
C SER A 188 -22.13 -10.66 -5.66
N GLU A 189 -21.75 -11.89 -6.04
CA GLU A 189 -22.68 -12.97 -6.44
C GLU A 189 -23.69 -13.28 -5.34
N TYR A 190 -23.23 -13.27 -4.08
CA TYR A 190 -24.06 -13.56 -2.91
C TYR A 190 -24.17 -12.35 -2.00
N GLY A 191 -25.31 -12.22 -1.32
CA GLY A 191 -25.51 -11.23 -0.26
C GLY A 191 -25.43 -11.90 1.11
N ILE A 192 -24.81 -11.23 2.07
CA ILE A 192 -24.73 -11.69 3.46
C ILE A 192 -25.67 -10.89 4.36
N THR A 193 -25.92 -11.42 5.57
CA THR A 193 -26.69 -10.75 6.61
C THR A 193 -25.76 -10.15 7.65
N ASN A 194 -25.68 -8.82 7.71
CA ASN A 194 -24.99 -8.10 8.77
C ASN A 194 -25.78 -6.82 9.06
N ALA A 195 -26.53 -6.82 10.15
CA ALA A 195 -27.46 -5.74 10.51
C ALA A 195 -26.77 -4.38 10.71
N ASN A 196 -25.53 -4.38 11.23
CA ASN A 196 -24.80 -3.15 11.47
C ASN A 196 -24.34 -2.49 10.18
N ILE A 197 -23.76 -3.28 9.26
CA ILE A 197 -23.38 -2.77 7.93
C ILE A 197 -24.63 -2.36 7.15
N ALA A 198 -25.66 -3.21 7.14
CA ALA A 198 -26.89 -2.95 6.41
C ALA A 198 -27.57 -1.65 6.86
N ARG A 199 -27.57 -1.37 8.16
CA ARG A 199 -28.06 -0.11 8.70
C ARG A 199 -27.26 1.10 8.19
N ILE A 200 -25.94 1.00 8.14
CA ILE A 200 -25.08 2.10 7.68
C ILE A 200 -25.22 2.32 6.17
N VAL A 201 -25.23 1.22 5.39
CA VAL A 201 -25.20 1.30 3.92
C VAL A 201 -26.59 1.58 3.33
N TYR A 202 -27.63 0.93 3.85
CA TYR A 202 -28.97 0.94 3.26
C TYR A 202 -30.04 1.60 4.14
N GLY A 203 -29.72 1.89 5.42
CA GLY A 203 -30.74 2.32 6.39
C GLY A 203 -31.73 1.21 6.79
N ASP A 204 -31.53 -0.02 6.37
CA ASP A 204 -32.37 -1.18 6.65
C ASP A 204 -31.52 -2.37 7.16
N GLU A 205 -31.70 -2.74 8.43
CA GLU A 205 -30.94 -3.81 9.09
C GLU A 205 -31.16 -5.21 8.46
N LYS A 206 -32.26 -5.39 7.74
CA LYS A 206 -32.64 -6.67 7.12
C LYS A 206 -32.09 -6.83 5.71
N HIS A 207 -31.57 -5.75 5.14
CA HIS A 207 -31.06 -5.74 3.78
C HIS A 207 -29.83 -6.66 3.67
N LYS A 208 -29.72 -7.38 2.53
CA LYS A 208 -28.56 -8.20 2.24
C LYS A 208 -27.40 -7.31 1.76
N VAL A 209 -26.28 -7.40 2.47
CA VAL A 209 -25.07 -6.65 2.11
C VAL A 209 -24.37 -7.31 0.92
N ARG A 210 -24.02 -6.51 -0.09
CA ARG A 210 -23.23 -6.91 -1.25
C ARG A 210 -22.15 -5.84 -1.50
N ILE A 211 -21.06 -6.20 -2.15
CA ILE A 211 -20.12 -5.22 -2.70
C ILE A 211 -20.63 -4.81 -4.08
N PRO A 212 -20.85 -3.52 -4.35
CA PRO A 212 -21.40 -3.06 -5.62
C PRO A 212 -20.37 -3.08 -6.75
N SER A 213 -20.83 -3.03 -8.00
CA SER A 213 -19.97 -3.09 -9.19
C SER A 213 -19.05 -1.89 -9.38
N ASN A 214 -19.29 -0.77 -8.70
CA ASN A 214 -18.43 0.43 -8.74
C ASN A 214 -17.36 0.46 -7.63
N LEU A 215 -17.17 -0.65 -6.88
CA LEU A 215 -16.14 -0.79 -5.85
C LEU A 215 -15.22 -1.95 -6.18
N SER A 216 -13.96 -1.65 -6.49
CA SER A 216 -12.88 -2.62 -6.64
C SER A 216 -12.08 -2.78 -5.36
N ILE A 217 -11.50 -3.96 -5.14
CA ILE A 217 -10.58 -4.21 -4.03
C ILE A 217 -9.24 -4.64 -4.62
N ILE A 218 -8.17 -3.92 -4.27
CA ILE A 218 -6.83 -4.21 -4.77
C ILE A 218 -5.93 -4.54 -3.58
N GLY A 219 -5.44 -5.77 -3.53
CA GLY A 219 -4.48 -6.21 -2.53
C GLY A 219 -3.04 -6.16 -3.05
N THR A 220 -2.06 -5.96 -2.15
CA THR A 220 -0.66 -6.26 -2.44
C THR A 220 -0.13 -7.32 -1.49
N MET A 221 0.78 -8.15 -1.99
CA MET A 221 1.41 -9.21 -1.24
C MET A 221 2.89 -9.32 -1.60
N ASN A 222 3.75 -9.35 -0.58
CA ASN A 222 5.14 -9.76 -0.77
C ASN A 222 5.22 -11.29 -0.67
N THR A 223 5.90 -11.90 -1.61
CA THR A 223 6.08 -13.36 -1.64
C THR A 223 7.15 -13.84 -0.65
N SER A 224 8.09 -12.96 -0.27
CA SER A 224 9.32 -13.29 0.45
C SER A 224 9.30 -13.14 1.97
N ASP A 225 8.24 -12.58 2.55
CA ASP A 225 8.23 -12.29 3.98
C ASP A 225 8.10 -13.57 4.84
N GLN A 226 9.00 -13.74 5.80
CA GLN A 226 9.09 -14.94 6.64
C GLN A 226 8.02 -15.01 7.75
N ASN A 227 7.41 -13.89 8.10
CA ASN A 227 6.41 -13.78 9.17
C ASN A 227 5.06 -13.32 8.61
N VAL A 228 4.54 -14.05 7.61
CA VAL A 228 3.26 -13.76 6.97
C VAL A 228 2.30 -14.92 7.12
N PHE A 229 1.02 -14.62 7.07
CA PHE A 229 -0.02 -15.63 6.99
C PHE A 229 -0.11 -16.19 5.58
N THR A 230 -0.23 -17.50 5.47
CA THR A 230 -0.49 -18.15 4.18
C THR A 230 -1.94 -17.90 3.79
N LEU A 231 -2.15 -17.32 2.62
CA LEU A 231 -3.48 -17.21 2.05
C LEU A 231 -3.90 -18.59 1.51
N ASP A 232 -5.02 -19.12 1.98
CA ASP A 232 -5.53 -20.40 1.51
C ASP A 232 -6.06 -20.30 0.07
N THR A 233 -6.22 -21.46 -0.58
CA THR A 233 -6.68 -21.54 -1.97
C THR A 233 -8.09 -20.97 -2.13
N ALA A 234 -8.96 -21.10 -1.12
CA ALA A 234 -10.32 -20.58 -1.17
C ALA A 234 -10.33 -19.04 -1.18
N PHE A 235 -9.40 -18.42 -0.46
CA PHE A 235 -9.21 -16.97 -0.48
C PHE A 235 -8.61 -16.50 -1.82
N GLN A 236 -7.54 -17.18 -2.26
CA GLN A 236 -6.82 -16.77 -3.49
C GLN A 236 -7.69 -16.85 -4.75
N ARG A 237 -8.55 -17.87 -4.90
CA ARG A 237 -9.40 -18.06 -6.07
C ARG A 237 -10.42 -16.93 -6.32
N ARG A 238 -10.63 -16.06 -5.33
CA ARG A 238 -11.55 -14.91 -5.42
C ARG A 238 -10.87 -13.64 -5.91
N TRP A 239 -9.58 -13.75 -6.21
CA TRP A 239 -8.75 -12.67 -6.67
C TRP A 239 -8.21 -12.94 -8.07
N ASP A 240 -8.17 -11.91 -8.88
CA ASP A 240 -7.35 -11.92 -10.08
C ASP A 240 -5.89 -11.70 -9.66
N MET A 241 -5.09 -12.77 -9.79
CA MET A 241 -3.71 -12.81 -9.32
C MET A 241 -2.79 -12.23 -10.38
N ARG A 242 -2.13 -11.11 -10.08
CA ARG A 242 -1.23 -10.44 -11.00
C ARG A 242 0.20 -10.40 -10.46
N LEU A 243 1.10 -11.11 -11.13
CA LEU A 243 2.53 -11.02 -10.84
C LEU A 243 3.08 -9.67 -11.34
N ILE A 244 3.77 -8.94 -10.46
CA ILE A 244 4.56 -7.79 -10.85
C ILE A 244 5.99 -8.26 -11.11
N GLU A 245 6.36 -8.28 -12.38
CA GLU A 245 7.66 -8.73 -12.83
C GLU A 245 8.79 -7.86 -12.25
N ASN A 246 9.85 -8.52 -11.85
CA ASN A 246 11.03 -7.85 -11.30
C ASN A 246 12.07 -7.63 -12.40
N ASP A 247 11.82 -6.67 -13.26
CA ASP A 247 12.72 -6.27 -14.32
C ASP A 247 12.95 -4.75 -14.33
N PHE A 248 13.79 -4.29 -15.23
CA PHE A 248 14.12 -2.87 -15.41
C PHE A 248 13.53 -2.25 -16.66
N SER A 249 12.64 -2.96 -17.40
CA SER A 249 12.09 -2.50 -18.68
C SER A 249 11.30 -1.21 -18.56
N ASN A 250 10.56 -1.07 -17.43
CA ASN A 250 9.68 0.06 -17.17
C ASN A 250 10.19 0.98 -16.03
N VAL A 251 11.43 0.77 -15.57
CA VAL A 251 12.00 1.59 -14.52
C VAL A 251 12.56 2.87 -15.11
N ASP A 252 12.31 4.00 -14.43
CA ASP A 252 12.85 5.30 -14.84
C ASP A 252 14.38 5.19 -15.00
N PRO A 253 14.92 5.53 -16.19
CA PRO A 253 16.35 5.51 -16.44
C PRO A 253 17.18 6.31 -15.44
N THR A 254 16.62 7.38 -14.87
CA THR A 254 17.31 8.17 -13.84
C THR A 254 17.60 7.38 -12.57
N LEU A 255 16.75 6.40 -12.23
CA LEU A 255 17.00 5.48 -11.13
C LEU A 255 17.81 4.26 -11.59
N ALA A 256 17.40 3.66 -12.71
CA ALA A 256 17.99 2.42 -13.18
C ALA A 256 19.48 2.55 -13.50
N ASP A 257 19.86 3.63 -14.16
CA ASP A 257 21.22 3.88 -14.63
C ASP A 257 22.02 4.80 -13.68
N ALA A 258 21.45 5.11 -12.48
CA ALA A 258 22.16 5.86 -11.44
C ALA A 258 23.31 5.04 -10.90
N GLU A 259 24.48 5.66 -10.81
CA GLU A 259 25.68 5.09 -10.20
C GLU A 259 25.52 4.97 -8.67
N ILE A 260 26.07 3.87 -8.13
CA ILE A 260 26.07 3.62 -6.68
C ILE A 260 27.21 4.41 -6.05
N LEU A 261 26.86 5.46 -5.31
CA LEU A 261 27.80 6.38 -4.65
C LEU A 261 28.80 7.00 -5.67
N ASP A 262 30.11 6.85 -5.43
CA ASP A 262 31.21 7.30 -6.27
C ASP A 262 31.79 6.17 -7.16
N THR A 263 30.98 5.15 -7.48
CA THR A 263 31.40 4.04 -8.34
C THR A 263 30.87 4.22 -9.76
N THR A 264 31.38 3.42 -10.70
CA THR A 264 30.87 3.32 -12.06
C THR A 264 29.81 2.23 -12.24
N VAL A 265 29.43 1.56 -11.17
CA VAL A 265 28.42 0.50 -11.19
C VAL A 265 27.04 1.10 -11.05
N THR A 266 26.18 0.88 -12.03
CA THR A 266 24.80 1.33 -11.99
C THR A 266 23.94 0.44 -11.10
N TRP A 267 22.84 1.00 -10.57
CA TRP A 267 21.88 0.24 -9.78
C TRP A 267 21.31 -0.95 -10.56
N ARG A 268 20.96 -0.77 -11.83
CA ARG A 268 20.51 -1.83 -12.73
C ARG A 268 21.49 -2.99 -12.77
N ASN A 269 22.75 -2.71 -13.08
CA ASN A 269 23.79 -3.72 -13.23
C ASN A 269 23.98 -4.50 -11.94
N PHE A 270 24.16 -3.80 -10.83
CA PHE A 270 24.29 -4.42 -9.50
C PHE A 270 23.07 -5.31 -9.18
N CYS A 271 21.86 -4.79 -9.34
CA CYS A 271 20.64 -5.50 -8.98
C CYS A 271 20.44 -6.77 -9.84
N VAL A 272 20.66 -6.67 -11.16
CA VAL A 272 20.49 -7.79 -12.09
C VAL A 272 21.49 -8.89 -11.76
N GLU A 273 22.77 -8.57 -11.57
CA GLU A 273 23.80 -9.57 -11.32
C GLU A 273 23.65 -10.23 -9.95
N ILE A 274 23.35 -9.46 -8.91
CA ILE A 274 23.03 -10.03 -7.59
C ILE A 274 21.81 -10.95 -7.66
N ASN A 275 20.76 -10.57 -8.38
CA ASN A 275 19.56 -11.40 -8.54
C ASN A 275 19.85 -12.71 -9.28
N LYS A 276 20.75 -12.73 -10.28
CA LYS A 276 21.21 -13.98 -10.92
C LYS A 276 21.86 -14.91 -9.90
N ILE A 277 22.70 -14.37 -9.01
CA ILE A 277 23.35 -15.14 -7.96
C ILE A 277 22.34 -15.68 -6.95
N VAL A 278 21.36 -14.86 -6.55
CA VAL A 278 20.26 -15.27 -5.65
C VAL A 278 19.52 -16.47 -6.25
N VAL A 279 19.08 -16.37 -7.50
CA VAL A 279 18.36 -17.46 -8.19
C VAL A 279 19.25 -18.68 -8.43
N GLY A 280 20.52 -18.49 -8.83
CA GLY A 280 21.47 -19.56 -9.06
C GLY A 280 21.78 -20.41 -7.82
N ASN A 281 21.55 -19.87 -6.62
CA ASN A 281 21.71 -20.59 -5.36
C ASN A 281 20.44 -21.23 -4.81
N SER A 282 19.37 -21.30 -5.62
CA SER A 282 18.04 -21.82 -5.22
C SER A 282 18.07 -23.23 -4.62
N ALA A 283 19.01 -24.09 -5.02
CA ALA A 283 19.19 -25.44 -4.45
C ALA A 283 19.58 -25.44 -2.95
N ARG A 284 20.09 -24.31 -2.43
CA ARG A 284 20.55 -24.14 -1.03
C ARG A 284 19.70 -23.14 -0.22
N MET A 285 18.72 -22.52 -0.86
CA MET A 285 17.90 -21.47 -0.25
C MET A 285 16.42 -21.82 -0.41
N THR A 286 15.68 -21.83 0.69
CA THR A 286 14.24 -21.92 0.66
C THR A 286 13.70 -20.59 0.07
N SER A 287 12.89 -20.65 -0.99
CA SER A 287 12.29 -19.48 -1.64
C SER A 287 13.32 -18.44 -2.14
N ALA A 288 14.33 -18.90 -2.88
CA ALA A 288 15.37 -18.01 -3.42
C ALA A 288 14.79 -16.90 -4.32
N GLU A 289 13.80 -17.22 -5.15
CA GLU A 289 13.18 -16.24 -6.05
C GLU A 289 12.60 -15.05 -5.30
N ASP A 290 12.04 -15.30 -4.14
CA ASP A 290 11.39 -14.28 -3.32
C ASP A 290 12.39 -13.31 -2.65
N LYS A 291 13.67 -13.70 -2.58
CA LYS A 291 14.74 -12.91 -1.97
C LYS A 291 15.47 -12.00 -2.95
N ARG A 292 15.00 -11.91 -4.19
CA ARG A 292 15.56 -10.98 -5.16
C ARG A 292 15.33 -9.53 -4.73
N LEU A 293 16.28 -8.67 -5.08
CA LEU A 293 16.12 -7.22 -4.97
C LEU A 293 15.16 -6.73 -6.05
N GLY A 294 14.15 -5.98 -5.67
CA GLY A 294 13.29 -5.28 -6.63
C GLY A 294 13.95 -4.03 -7.18
N ALA A 295 13.58 -3.63 -8.38
CA ALA A 295 14.14 -2.44 -9.03
C ALA A 295 13.91 -1.15 -8.22
N TYR A 296 12.81 -1.05 -7.50
CA TYR A 296 12.45 0.05 -6.60
C TYR A 296 12.80 -0.23 -5.12
N PHE A 297 13.70 -1.19 -4.86
CA PHE A 297 14.18 -1.45 -3.51
C PHE A 297 14.93 -0.25 -2.93
N VAL A 298 15.53 0.57 -3.79
CA VAL A 298 16.18 1.83 -3.44
C VAL A 298 15.48 3.02 -4.11
N HIS A 299 15.67 4.19 -3.54
CA HIS A 299 15.32 5.45 -4.18
C HIS A 299 16.59 6.12 -4.72
N LEU A 300 16.46 6.99 -5.71
CA LEU A 300 17.58 7.73 -6.30
C LEU A 300 18.48 8.41 -5.24
N HIS A 301 17.87 8.95 -4.19
CA HIS A 301 18.64 9.60 -3.11
C HIS A 301 19.48 8.63 -2.26
N ASP A 302 19.16 7.31 -2.26
CA ASP A 302 19.95 6.31 -1.53
C ASP A 302 21.28 6.01 -2.25
N LEU A 303 21.34 6.27 -3.54
CA LEU A 303 22.50 6.02 -4.41
C LEU A 303 23.48 7.20 -4.46
N LYS A 304 23.04 8.40 -4.08
CA LYS A 304 23.85 9.62 -4.20
C LYS A 304 25.03 9.63 -3.24
N PHE A 305 26.21 9.96 -3.78
CA PHE A 305 27.41 10.19 -3.00
C PHE A 305 27.51 11.63 -2.49
N ASN A 306 28.04 11.81 -1.30
CA ASN A 306 28.40 13.10 -0.74
C ASN A 306 29.90 13.08 -0.39
N ASP A 307 30.72 13.79 -1.16
CA ASP A 307 32.15 13.88 -1.06
C ASP A 307 32.66 14.65 0.18
N ALA A 308 31.78 15.44 0.80
CA ALA A 308 32.11 16.20 2.02
C ALA A 308 32.43 15.31 3.24
N MET A 309 32.31 13.97 3.12
CA MET A 309 32.76 13.04 4.13
C MET A 309 34.27 13.15 4.40
N GLY A 310 35.06 13.39 3.35
CA GLY A 310 36.50 13.64 3.44
C GLY A 310 37.28 12.52 4.15
N ASP A 311 38.43 12.89 4.76
CA ASP A 311 39.26 11.95 5.53
C ASP A 311 38.68 11.72 6.93
N LEU A 312 38.44 10.45 7.26
CA LEU A 312 37.98 10.03 8.58
C LEU A 312 38.86 10.46 9.73
N LYS A 313 40.18 10.59 9.51
CA LYS A 313 41.07 11.07 10.55
C LYS A 313 40.70 12.46 11.01
N VAL A 314 40.23 13.31 10.07
CA VAL A 314 39.72 14.66 10.39
C VAL A 314 38.47 14.56 11.24
N TYR A 315 37.52 13.70 10.85
CA TYR A 315 36.31 13.47 11.61
C TYR A 315 36.57 12.95 13.04
N ASP A 316 37.47 11.98 13.18
CA ASP A 316 37.85 11.43 14.48
C ASP A 316 38.56 12.47 15.37
N ALA A 317 39.38 13.35 14.78
CA ALA A 317 40.02 14.45 15.47
C ALA A 317 38.97 15.47 15.98
N LEU A 318 38.01 15.82 15.13
CA LEU A 318 36.92 16.73 15.48
C LEU A 318 36.02 16.12 16.59
N ARG A 319 35.68 14.85 16.50
CA ARG A 319 34.92 14.12 17.55
C ARG A 319 35.62 14.14 18.91
N LYS A 320 36.96 13.97 18.93
CA LYS A 320 37.76 14.07 20.16
C LYS A 320 37.74 15.46 20.75
N LYS A 321 37.74 16.52 19.92
CA LYS A 321 37.60 17.90 20.37
C LYS A 321 36.19 18.19 20.89
N GLU A 322 35.17 17.68 20.20
CA GLU A 322 33.78 17.79 20.61
C GLU A 322 33.54 17.20 21.98
N SER A 323 34.04 15.98 22.24
CA SER A 323 33.90 15.32 23.54
C SER A 323 34.57 16.08 24.70
N LYS A 324 35.51 16.94 24.39
CA LYS A 324 36.22 17.84 25.33
C LYS A 324 35.62 19.23 25.43
N GLY A 325 34.59 19.55 24.60
CA GLY A 325 33.97 20.88 24.54
C GLY A 325 34.88 21.96 23.96
N THR A 326 35.87 21.59 23.13
CA THR A 326 36.91 22.50 22.63
C THR A 326 36.79 22.84 21.13
N LEU A 327 35.61 22.56 20.51
CA LEU A 327 35.36 22.91 19.11
C LEU A 327 35.22 24.42 18.92
N THR A 328 35.86 24.96 17.91
CA THR A 328 35.58 26.31 17.37
C THR A 328 34.27 26.28 16.58
N ASP A 329 33.71 27.45 16.23
CA ASP A 329 32.45 27.49 15.48
C ASP A 329 32.63 26.97 14.04
N ASP A 330 33.77 27.20 13.40
CA ASP A 330 34.13 26.63 12.11
C ASP A 330 34.22 25.10 12.18
N GLU A 331 34.85 24.57 13.23
CA GLU A 331 34.94 23.13 13.47
C GLU A 331 33.58 22.48 13.77
N LYS A 332 32.69 23.18 14.45
CA LYS A 332 31.29 22.75 14.62
C LYS A 332 30.54 22.65 13.29
N THR A 333 30.75 23.64 12.41
CA THR A 333 30.20 23.62 11.05
C THR A 333 30.79 22.48 10.26
N GLN A 334 32.11 22.31 10.27
CA GLN A 334 32.79 21.22 9.56
C GLN A 334 32.33 19.83 10.00
N ILE A 335 32.25 19.57 11.31
CA ILE A 335 31.80 18.26 11.81
C ILE A 335 30.33 17.98 11.45
N SER A 336 29.49 19.03 11.39
CA SER A 336 28.09 18.88 10.93
C SER A 336 28.03 18.46 9.46
N ILE A 337 28.79 19.11 8.58
CA ILE A 337 28.88 18.79 7.15
C ILE A 337 29.34 17.33 6.95
N ILE A 338 30.40 16.93 7.67
CA ILE A 338 30.90 15.55 7.58
C ILE A 338 29.86 14.54 8.08
N ARG A 339 29.12 14.83 9.15
CA ARG A 339 28.04 13.99 9.65
C ARG A 339 26.91 13.80 8.64
N ASP A 340 26.53 14.87 7.95
CA ASP A 340 25.51 14.81 6.92
C ASP A 340 25.99 13.99 5.72
N ALA A 341 27.26 14.10 5.34
CA ALA A 341 27.86 13.28 4.30
C ALA A 341 27.92 11.80 4.70
N ILE A 342 28.34 11.49 5.93
CA ILE A 342 28.32 10.11 6.46
C ILE A 342 26.88 9.56 6.46
N ARG A 343 25.90 10.35 6.91
CA ARG A 343 24.49 9.96 6.91
C ARG A 343 23.99 9.66 5.50
N GLN A 344 24.36 10.49 4.52
CA GLN A 344 24.00 10.27 3.13
C GLN A 344 24.62 8.99 2.58
N ASN A 345 25.93 8.80 2.73
CA ASN A 345 26.66 7.69 2.14
C ASN A 345 26.34 6.32 2.79
N ARG A 346 25.77 6.33 4.00
CA ARG A 346 25.31 5.12 4.71
C ARG A 346 23.99 4.53 4.17
N LYS A 347 23.22 5.30 3.43
CA LYS A 347 21.88 4.87 2.99
C LYS A 347 21.93 3.59 2.17
N PHE A 348 22.77 3.54 1.16
CA PHE A 348 22.89 2.36 0.31
C PHE A 348 23.37 1.11 1.09
N PRO A 349 24.52 1.11 1.77
CA PRO A 349 24.98 -0.09 2.46
C PRO A 349 24.09 -0.51 3.62
N GLU A 350 23.48 0.40 4.37
CA GLU A 350 22.57 0.06 5.45
C GLU A 350 21.19 -0.44 4.95
N LYS A 351 20.87 -0.22 3.69
CA LYS A 351 19.65 -0.72 3.06
C LYS A 351 19.90 -1.99 2.26
N VAL A 352 20.81 -1.95 1.31
CA VAL A 352 21.05 -3.04 0.36
C VAL A 352 22.00 -4.10 0.91
N ILE A 353 23.18 -3.72 1.37
CA ILE A 353 24.16 -4.69 1.89
C ILE A 353 23.64 -5.37 3.15
N LYS A 354 22.98 -4.62 4.02
CA LYS A 354 22.31 -5.17 5.20
C LYS A 354 21.23 -6.20 4.79
N TYR A 355 20.40 -5.90 3.80
CA TYR A 355 19.41 -6.86 3.30
C TYR A 355 20.05 -8.13 2.77
N LEU A 356 21.09 -8.00 1.95
CA LEU A 356 21.83 -9.16 1.44
C LEU A 356 22.44 -10.00 2.56
N TRP A 357 22.97 -9.37 3.60
CA TRP A 357 23.59 -10.04 4.74
C TRP A 357 22.60 -10.72 5.68
N ASP A 358 21.51 -10.04 6.05
CA ASP A 358 20.57 -10.47 7.09
C ASP A 358 19.41 -11.31 6.56
N ASP A 359 19.03 -11.13 5.30
CA ASP A 359 17.84 -11.76 4.69
C ASP A 359 18.22 -12.66 3.51
N ALA A 360 18.76 -12.10 2.42
CA ALA A 360 18.96 -12.85 1.19
C ALA A 360 19.96 -13.99 1.37
N PHE A 361 21.11 -13.72 2.00
CA PHE A 361 22.18 -14.71 2.22
C PHE A 361 22.42 -15.02 3.71
N LYS A 362 21.40 -14.88 4.53
CA LYS A 362 21.48 -15.07 5.99
C LYS A 362 22.21 -16.35 6.43
N PHE A 363 22.01 -17.45 5.72
CA PHE A 363 22.59 -18.75 6.03
C PHE A 363 23.77 -19.13 5.12
N ASN A 364 24.07 -18.33 4.09
CA ASN A 364 25.05 -18.64 3.05
C ASN A 364 25.85 -17.37 2.67
N ARG A 365 26.25 -16.57 3.66
CA ARG A 365 26.94 -15.30 3.45
C ARG A 365 28.20 -15.43 2.63
N GLU A 366 28.89 -16.56 2.81
CA GLU A 366 30.10 -16.94 2.08
C GLU A 366 29.89 -17.12 0.57
N VAL A 367 28.65 -17.12 0.08
CA VAL A 367 28.39 -17.20 -1.37
C VAL A 367 28.75 -15.90 -2.05
N ILE A 368 28.44 -14.76 -1.42
CA ILE A 368 28.67 -13.43 -2.02
C ILE A 368 29.68 -12.58 -1.26
N PHE A 369 29.80 -12.73 0.07
CA PHE A 369 30.68 -11.88 0.89
C PHE A 369 32.05 -12.55 1.14
N GLU A 370 33.08 -11.71 1.26
CA GLU A 370 34.41 -12.15 1.69
C GLU A 370 34.45 -12.29 3.22
N VAL A 371 33.85 -13.39 3.72
CA VAL A 371 33.65 -13.62 5.15
C VAL A 371 34.94 -13.99 5.89
N THR A 372 36.02 -14.30 5.18
CA THR A 372 37.34 -14.53 5.79
C THR A 372 37.97 -13.24 6.27
N GLU A 373 37.71 -12.15 5.59
CA GLU A 373 38.16 -10.80 5.93
C GLU A 373 37.14 -10.04 6.79
N TYR A 374 35.85 -10.16 6.44
CA TYR A 374 34.76 -9.43 7.11
C TYR A 374 33.77 -10.39 7.80
N GLN A 375 33.94 -10.56 9.11
CA GLN A 375 33.19 -11.55 9.89
C GLN A 375 31.84 -11.04 10.44
N SER A 376 31.58 -9.74 10.34
CA SER A 376 30.35 -9.13 10.84
C SER A 376 29.78 -8.09 9.86
N LEU A 377 28.45 -7.87 9.93
CA LEU A 377 27.79 -6.82 9.16
C LEU A 377 28.42 -5.44 9.40
N GLU A 378 28.82 -5.14 10.64
CA GLU A 378 29.48 -3.88 10.97
C GLU A 378 30.77 -3.70 10.19
N GLN A 379 31.61 -4.76 10.11
CA GLN A 379 32.86 -4.73 9.35
C GLN A 379 32.60 -4.55 7.86
N VAL A 380 31.62 -5.26 7.29
CA VAL A 380 31.23 -5.14 5.88
C VAL A 380 30.74 -3.71 5.56
N ILE A 381 29.79 -3.20 6.35
CA ILE A 381 29.28 -1.83 6.14
C ILE A 381 30.41 -0.81 6.29
N ARG A 382 31.27 -0.96 7.29
CA ARG A 382 32.38 -0.04 7.53
C ARG A 382 33.38 -0.07 6.37
N ALA A 383 33.77 -1.26 5.90
CA ALA A 383 34.67 -1.42 4.77
C ALA A 383 34.10 -0.76 3.50
N PHE A 384 32.83 -1.02 3.20
CA PHE A 384 32.12 -0.42 2.07
C PHE A 384 32.06 1.11 2.17
N MET A 385 31.72 1.63 3.35
CA MET A 385 31.56 3.07 3.58
C MET A 385 32.85 3.86 3.36
N TYR A 386 34.00 3.30 3.76
CA TYR A 386 35.25 4.03 3.83
C TYR A 386 36.21 3.72 2.69
N ALA A 387 35.87 2.80 1.82
CA ALA A 387 36.53 2.62 0.54
C ALA A 387 36.10 3.69 -0.46
N GLN A 388 36.77 3.80 -1.60
CA GLN A 388 36.49 4.75 -2.68
C GLN A 388 36.30 4.00 -4.00
N GLY A 389 35.40 4.50 -4.84
CA GLY A 389 35.16 3.93 -6.15
C GLY A 389 34.87 2.42 -6.08
N LEU A 390 35.41 1.67 -7.01
CA LEU A 390 35.19 0.20 -7.09
C LEU A 390 35.74 -0.58 -5.90
N ASP A 391 36.68 -0.02 -5.12
CA ASP A 391 37.20 -0.66 -3.92
C ASP A 391 36.11 -0.87 -2.84
N ARG A 392 34.99 -0.14 -2.91
CA ARG A 392 33.81 -0.38 -2.07
C ARG A 392 33.30 -1.80 -2.17
N PHE A 393 33.40 -2.40 -3.35
CA PHE A 393 32.90 -3.74 -3.62
C PHE A 393 33.85 -4.87 -3.22
N LYS A 394 35.02 -4.57 -2.64
CA LYS A 394 35.94 -5.59 -2.07
C LYS A 394 35.32 -6.38 -0.90
N VAL A 395 34.19 -5.92 -0.37
CA VAL A 395 33.41 -6.68 0.62
C VAL A 395 32.76 -7.93 0.03
N PHE A 396 32.63 -7.98 -1.29
CA PHE A 396 32.17 -9.16 -2.02
C PHE A 396 33.37 -9.99 -2.52
N LYS A 397 33.12 -11.26 -2.83
CA LYS A 397 34.09 -12.13 -3.50
C LYS A 397 34.40 -11.60 -4.90
N ASP A 398 35.63 -11.88 -5.39
CA ASP A 398 36.07 -11.38 -6.69
C ASP A 398 35.10 -11.77 -7.82
N ASN A 399 34.68 -13.03 -7.89
CA ASN A 399 33.74 -13.49 -8.92
C ASN A 399 32.36 -12.79 -8.86
N VAL A 400 31.97 -12.32 -7.71
CA VAL A 400 30.71 -11.57 -7.50
C VAL A 400 30.93 -10.11 -7.91
N LYS A 401 32.04 -9.52 -7.47
CA LYS A 401 32.46 -8.16 -7.82
C LYS A 401 32.58 -8.02 -9.34
N ASP A 402 33.33 -8.93 -9.99
CA ASP A 402 33.59 -8.91 -11.42
C ASP A 402 32.30 -9.01 -12.25
N ALA A 403 31.29 -9.74 -11.77
CA ALA A 403 30.01 -9.85 -12.47
C ALA A 403 29.29 -8.52 -12.68
N PHE A 404 29.37 -7.58 -11.74
CA PHE A 404 28.71 -6.28 -11.86
C PHE A 404 29.66 -5.11 -12.16
N THR A 405 30.98 -5.28 -12.04
CA THR A 405 31.95 -4.27 -12.47
C THR A 405 32.38 -4.41 -13.93
N GLY A 406 32.18 -5.59 -14.51
CA GLY A 406 32.60 -5.90 -15.90
C GLY A 406 34.10 -6.18 -16.03
N GLU A 407 34.82 -6.38 -14.94
CA GLU A 407 36.27 -6.62 -14.95
C GLU A 407 36.66 -8.07 -15.33
N GLY A 408 35.67 -8.95 -15.58
CA GLY A 408 35.88 -10.39 -15.83
C GLY A 408 35.80 -10.83 -17.32
N GLU A 409 35.61 -9.91 -18.27
CA GLU A 409 35.57 -10.22 -19.71
C GLU A 409 36.83 -9.72 -20.42
N GLU A 410 38.02 -10.27 -20.07
CA GLU A 410 39.22 -10.24 -20.90
C GLU A 410 39.71 -11.65 -21.22
#